data_77afd1c6073eeab0c7ceedbb773c72a2
#
_entry.id   77afd1c6073eeab0c7ceedbb773c72a2
#
_cell.length_a   1.000
_cell.length_b   1.000
_cell.length_c   1.000
_cell.angle_alpha   90.00
_cell.angle_beta   90.00
_cell.angle_gamma   90.00
#
_symmetry.space_group_name_H-M   'P 1'
#
loop_
_entity.id
_entity.type
_entity.pdbx_description
1 polymer ?
#
loop_
_entity_poly.entity_id
_entity_poly.type
_entity_poly.pdbx_seq_one_letter_code
_entity_poly.pdbx_strand_id
1 'polypeptide(L)'
;RNIGGVSYYLKNSTVASWFNGIQKIDSTWICFKNGTVDYSYTGLFKGDDVWRYMKNGYEDTSYVGVCDYNGQTYFVYYGRVAWLITDVWYVQADDKMYYVMGGVVNWNYTNLVNTKYGWYYVRNGVVDTQYAGLVLYNGDWYYVQNGKIDWTFNGWTEYNGSRYYVTNGYLNWNNQPAE
;
A
#
# COMPACT_ATOMS: atom_id res chain seq x y z
N ARG A 1 24.96 24.10 7.20
CA ARG A 1 25.99 24.36 8.21
C ARG A 1 25.40 24.25 9.60
N ASN A 2 26.06 23.56 10.51
CA ASN A 2 25.68 23.52 11.91
C ASN A 2 26.28 24.71 12.64
N ILE A 3 25.46 25.46 13.40
CA ILE A 3 25.88 26.59 14.22
C ILE A 3 25.14 26.47 15.57
N GLY A 4 25.88 26.30 16.66
CA GLY A 4 25.29 26.17 18.00
C GLY A 4 24.31 24.99 18.15
N GLY A 5 24.56 23.86 17.45
CA GLY A 5 23.68 22.67 17.46
C GLY A 5 22.50 22.73 16.48
N VAL A 6 22.27 23.86 15.80
CA VAL A 6 21.22 24.01 14.79
C VAL A 6 21.80 23.91 13.39
N SER A 7 21.18 23.11 12.53
CA SER A 7 21.59 22.96 11.13
C SER A 7 20.81 23.90 10.23
N TYR A 8 21.53 24.80 9.57
CA TYR A 8 21.00 25.83 8.69
C TYR A 8 21.29 25.56 7.22
N TYR A 9 20.30 25.90 6.38
CA TYR A 9 20.50 26.03 4.93
C TYR A 9 21.09 27.40 4.62
N LEU A 10 22.25 27.42 3.97
CA LEU A 10 22.90 28.67 3.55
C LEU A 10 22.81 28.80 2.03
N LYS A 11 22.47 30.01 1.59
CA LYS A 11 22.59 30.44 0.19
C LYS A 11 23.46 31.69 0.14
N ASN A 12 24.54 31.65 -0.67
CA ASN A 12 25.52 32.74 -0.75
C ASN A 12 26.04 33.16 0.64
N SER A 13 26.43 32.19 1.46
CA SER A 13 26.97 32.37 2.82
C SER A 13 26.00 32.97 3.85
N THR A 14 24.72 33.21 3.49
CA THR A 14 23.68 33.74 4.37
C THR A 14 22.65 32.67 4.69
N VAL A 15 22.12 32.68 5.93
CA VAL A 15 21.01 31.78 6.31
C VAL A 15 19.79 32.10 5.46
N ALA A 16 19.31 31.12 4.71
CA ALA A 16 18.13 31.25 3.86
C ALA A 16 16.84 31.06 4.68
N SER A 17 16.53 31.96 5.61
CA SER A 17 15.37 31.86 6.52
C SER A 17 14.02 31.82 5.82
N TRP A 18 13.96 32.16 4.54
CA TRP A 18 12.78 32.09 3.68
C TRP A 18 12.56 30.69 3.09
N PHE A 19 13.58 29.80 3.14
CA PHE A 19 13.54 28.51 2.46
C PHE A 19 12.70 27.48 3.25
N ASN A 20 11.68 26.97 2.57
CA ASN A 20 10.85 25.85 3.03
C ASN A 20 10.83 24.81 1.91
N GLY A 21 11.22 23.57 2.18
CA GLY A 21 11.29 22.53 1.17
C GLY A 21 12.38 21.52 1.43
N ILE A 22 12.70 20.72 0.41
CA ILE A 22 13.81 19.77 0.50
C ILE A 22 15.00 20.23 -0.35
N GLN A 23 16.20 19.95 0.14
CA GLN A 23 17.45 20.22 -0.57
C GLN A 23 18.38 19.03 -0.42
N LYS A 24 19.05 18.67 -1.51
CA LYS A 24 20.09 17.65 -1.46
C LYS A 24 21.39 18.28 -0.95
N ILE A 25 21.89 17.76 0.15
CA ILE A 25 23.19 18.14 0.74
C ILE A 25 24.05 16.89 0.71
N ASP A 26 25.18 16.97 0.01
CA ASP A 26 26.03 15.83 -0.32
C ASP A 26 25.21 14.72 -1.02
N SER A 27 24.96 13.60 -0.38
CA SER A 27 24.17 12.49 -0.92
C SER A 27 22.77 12.38 -0.36
N THR A 28 22.39 13.22 0.62
CA THR A 28 21.15 13.09 1.41
C THR A 28 20.19 14.24 1.12
N TRP A 29 18.90 13.92 0.92
CA TRP A 29 17.85 14.93 0.90
C TRP A 29 17.42 15.28 2.32
N ILE A 30 17.31 16.58 2.59
CA ILE A 30 17.02 17.13 3.90
C ILE A 30 15.85 18.11 3.78
N CYS A 31 14.87 17.99 4.66
CA CYS A 31 13.74 18.90 4.76
C CYS A 31 14.09 20.11 5.62
N PHE A 32 13.75 21.30 5.11
CA PHE A 32 13.97 22.57 5.78
C PHE A 32 12.66 23.33 5.97
N LYS A 33 12.56 24.00 7.11
CA LYS A 33 11.51 24.95 7.44
C LYS A 33 12.14 26.23 7.98
N ASN A 34 11.83 27.37 7.33
CA ASN A 34 12.41 28.66 7.67
C ASN A 34 13.96 28.61 7.71
N GLY A 35 14.58 27.93 6.75
CA GLY A 35 16.02 27.79 6.62
C GLY A 35 16.71 26.88 7.65
N THR A 36 15.98 26.23 8.54
CA THR A 36 16.50 25.23 9.49
C THR A 36 16.02 23.85 9.13
N VAL A 37 16.77 22.80 9.51
CA VAL A 37 16.31 21.43 9.31
C VAL A 37 15.01 21.20 10.10
N ASP A 38 13.98 20.72 9.41
CA ASP A 38 12.71 20.37 10.03
C ASP A 38 12.70 18.93 10.53
N TYR A 39 13.24 18.70 11.71
CA TYR A 39 13.27 17.38 12.34
C TYR A 39 11.89 16.83 12.71
N SER A 40 10.85 17.67 12.70
CA SER A 40 9.48 17.25 12.98
C SER A 40 8.80 16.62 11.76
N TYR A 41 9.34 16.85 10.56
CA TYR A 41 8.71 16.37 9.34
C TYR A 41 8.95 14.88 9.11
N THR A 42 7.86 14.13 9.00
CA THR A 42 7.84 12.73 8.57
C THR A 42 6.68 12.54 7.60
N GLY A 43 6.95 11.99 6.41
CA GLY A 43 5.96 11.81 5.36
C GLY A 43 6.52 11.97 3.96
N LEU A 44 5.64 12.05 2.95
CA LEU A 44 6.02 12.23 1.57
C LEU A 44 6.33 13.70 1.25
N PHE A 45 7.41 13.92 0.54
CA PHE A 45 7.77 15.22 -0.02
C PHE A 45 8.15 15.09 -1.50
N LYS A 46 7.60 15.97 -2.34
CA LYS A 46 7.96 16.03 -3.76
C LYS A 46 9.06 17.06 -3.99
N GLY A 47 10.19 16.61 -4.55
CA GLY A 47 11.29 17.48 -4.99
C GLY A 47 11.92 16.92 -6.26
N ASP A 48 12.27 17.80 -7.21
CA ASP A 48 12.80 17.45 -8.54
C ASP A 48 11.95 16.36 -9.24
N ASP A 49 10.62 16.51 -9.19
CA ASP A 49 9.60 15.58 -9.71
C ASP A 49 9.65 14.16 -9.12
N VAL A 50 10.43 13.93 -8.08
CA VAL A 50 10.51 12.66 -7.37
C VAL A 50 9.85 12.76 -6.00
N TRP A 51 8.94 11.83 -5.70
CA TRP A 51 8.34 11.69 -4.39
C TRP A 51 9.22 10.85 -3.47
N ARG A 52 9.64 11.44 -2.35
CA ARG A 52 10.54 10.85 -1.35
C ARG A 52 9.86 10.73 -0.01
N TYR A 53 10.12 9.63 0.69
CA TYR A 53 9.72 9.51 2.08
C TYR A 53 10.80 10.11 2.98
N MET A 54 10.37 11.06 3.77
CA MET A 54 11.21 11.74 4.75
C MET A 54 10.87 11.21 6.13
N LYS A 55 11.88 11.03 6.98
CA LYS A 55 11.73 10.67 8.40
C LYS A 55 12.61 11.57 9.25
N ASN A 56 11.98 12.26 10.20
CA ASN A 56 12.68 13.23 11.07
C ASN A 56 13.53 14.24 10.26
N GLY A 57 12.97 14.75 9.17
CA GLY A 57 13.62 15.75 8.31
C GLY A 57 14.64 15.21 7.30
N TYR A 58 14.92 13.93 7.28
CA TYR A 58 15.85 13.30 6.35
C TYR A 58 15.17 12.27 5.46
N GLU A 59 15.69 12.12 4.23
CA GLU A 59 15.24 11.04 3.36
C GLU A 59 15.55 9.68 3.97
N ASP A 60 14.52 8.84 4.12
CA ASP A 60 14.66 7.45 4.54
C ASP A 60 14.52 6.51 3.33
N THR A 61 15.66 6.14 2.75
CA THR A 61 15.72 5.23 1.59
C THR A 61 15.49 3.76 1.96
N SER A 62 15.35 3.43 3.24
CA SER A 62 15.04 2.07 3.70
C SER A 62 13.55 1.83 3.88
N TYR A 63 12.73 2.90 3.91
CA TYR A 63 11.31 2.79 4.19
C TYR A 63 10.56 2.00 3.11
N VAL A 64 9.84 0.97 3.54
CA VAL A 64 8.87 0.20 2.75
C VAL A 64 7.55 0.18 3.51
N GLY A 65 6.49 0.72 2.89
CA GLY A 65 5.21 0.81 3.57
C GLY A 65 4.21 1.70 2.85
N VAL A 66 3.15 2.07 3.55
CA VAL A 66 2.17 3.03 3.05
C VAL A 66 2.31 4.38 3.77
N CYS A 67 2.02 5.45 3.05
CA CYS A 67 2.09 6.81 3.58
C CYS A 67 0.97 7.67 3.00
N ASP A 68 0.21 8.31 3.89
CA ASP A 68 -0.86 9.20 3.49
C ASP A 68 -0.30 10.57 3.09
N TYR A 69 -0.83 11.11 1.98
CA TYR A 69 -0.54 12.46 1.53
C TYR A 69 -1.72 13.01 0.73
N ASN A 70 -2.22 14.20 1.12
CA ASN A 70 -3.34 14.89 0.46
C ASN A 70 -4.56 14.00 0.20
N GLY A 71 -4.95 13.17 1.18
CA GLY A 71 -6.15 12.33 1.09
C GLY A 71 -5.98 11.05 0.28
N GLN A 72 -4.79 10.74 -0.18
CA GLN A 72 -4.44 9.47 -0.82
C GLN A 72 -3.39 8.71 -0.02
N THR A 73 -3.46 7.39 -0.05
CA THR A 73 -2.46 6.51 0.56
C THR A 73 -1.54 5.96 -0.51
N TYR A 74 -0.28 6.35 -0.47
CA TYR A 74 0.75 5.93 -1.43
C TYR A 74 1.54 4.75 -0.90
N PHE A 75 1.85 3.80 -1.77
CA PHE A 75 2.82 2.76 -1.47
C PHE A 75 4.23 3.25 -1.77
N VAL A 76 5.07 3.18 -0.75
CA VAL A 76 6.47 3.59 -0.80
C VAL A 76 7.35 2.34 -0.77
N TYR A 77 8.29 2.28 -1.70
CA TYR A 77 9.26 1.20 -1.79
C TYR A 77 10.67 1.76 -1.85
N TYR A 78 11.48 1.43 -0.86
CA TYR A 78 12.81 2.01 -0.66
C TYR A 78 12.83 3.54 -0.74
N GLY A 79 11.97 4.17 0.06
CA GLY A 79 11.90 5.62 0.20
C GLY A 79 11.32 6.38 -0.99
N ARG A 80 10.77 5.70 -1.98
CA ARG A 80 10.15 6.28 -3.19
C ARG A 80 8.73 5.79 -3.38
N VAL A 81 7.84 6.67 -3.87
CA VAL A 81 6.53 6.21 -4.32
C VAL A 81 6.69 5.28 -5.51
N ALA A 82 6.09 4.10 -5.40
CA ALA A 82 6.30 2.99 -6.34
C ALA A 82 5.27 3.01 -7.48
N TRP A 83 5.30 4.02 -8.34
CA TRP A 83 4.30 4.30 -9.39
C TRP A 83 4.03 3.14 -10.36
N LEU A 84 5.00 2.25 -10.56
CA LEU A 84 4.87 1.12 -11.50
C LEU A 84 4.25 -0.12 -10.86
N ILE A 85 3.99 -0.09 -9.56
CA ILE A 85 3.42 -1.24 -8.86
C ILE A 85 1.90 -1.24 -8.99
N THR A 86 1.39 -2.36 -9.53
CA THR A 86 -0.02 -2.74 -9.49
C THR A 86 -0.08 -4.20 -9.08
N ASP A 87 -0.26 -4.45 -7.78
CA ASP A 87 -0.25 -5.78 -7.17
C ASP A 87 -0.71 -5.72 -5.70
N VAL A 88 -0.82 -6.87 -5.05
CA VAL A 88 -1.01 -6.97 -3.59
C VAL A 88 0.37 -6.99 -2.92
N TRP A 89 0.57 -6.08 -1.96
CA TRP A 89 1.82 -5.96 -1.22
C TRP A 89 1.63 -6.07 0.27
N TYR A 90 2.45 -6.92 0.91
CA TYR A 90 2.51 -7.02 2.36
C TYR A 90 3.36 -5.87 2.95
N VAL A 91 2.78 -5.16 3.90
CA VAL A 91 3.44 -4.11 4.66
C VAL A 91 3.66 -4.59 6.09
N GLN A 92 4.90 -4.85 6.43
CA GLN A 92 5.28 -5.45 7.72
C GLN A 92 4.90 -4.55 8.92
N ALA A 93 4.99 -3.24 8.76
CA ALA A 93 4.70 -2.29 9.83
C ALA A 93 3.24 -2.34 10.29
N ASP A 94 2.32 -2.68 9.37
CA ASP A 94 0.88 -2.72 9.63
C ASP A 94 0.34 -4.15 9.76
N ASP A 95 1.18 -5.15 9.46
CA ASP A 95 0.79 -6.56 9.32
C ASP A 95 -0.39 -6.77 8.35
N LYS A 96 -0.38 -6.02 7.22
CA LYS A 96 -1.45 -6.03 6.24
C LYS A 96 -0.93 -6.20 4.82
N MET A 97 -1.81 -6.73 3.97
CA MET A 97 -1.59 -6.78 2.52
C MET A 97 -2.51 -5.77 1.83
N TYR A 98 -1.93 -4.78 1.16
CA TYR A 98 -2.66 -3.74 0.45
C TYR A 98 -2.71 -4.02 -1.04
N TYR A 99 -3.87 -3.77 -1.67
CA TYR A 99 -3.95 -3.72 -3.12
C TYR A 99 -3.54 -2.33 -3.60
N VAL A 100 -2.40 -2.30 -4.24
CA VAL A 100 -1.79 -1.09 -4.81
C VAL A 100 -2.06 -1.07 -6.30
N MET A 101 -2.50 0.07 -6.83
CA MET A 101 -2.70 0.28 -8.26
C MET A 101 -1.98 1.57 -8.67
N GLY A 102 -0.92 1.44 -9.50
CA GLY A 102 -0.11 2.59 -9.91
C GLY A 102 0.50 3.36 -8.73
N GLY A 103 1.00 2.66 -7.72
CA GLY A 103 1.63 3.25 -6.55
C GLY A 103 0.68 3.81 -5.48
N VAL A 104 -0.64 3.67 -5.65
CA VAL A 104 -1.66 4.15 -4.72
C VAL A 104 -2.49 2.99 -4.22
N VAL A 105 -2.82 2.96 -2.92
CA VAL A 105 -3.75 1.97 -2.36
C VAL A 105 -5.15 2.22 -2.91
N ASN A 106 -5.75 1.21 -3.53
CA ASN A 106 -7.09 1.32 -4.09
C ASN A 106 -8.16 0.93 -3.05
N TRP A 107 -8.52 1.87 -2.19
CA TRP A 107 -9.51 1.67 -1.13
C TRP A 107 -10.92 1.32 -1.63
N ASN A 108 -11.24 1.63 -2.89
CA ASN A 108 -12.56 1.33 -3.46
C ASN A 108 -12.64 -0.09 -4.06
N TYR A 109 -11.53 -0.82 -4.08
CA TYR A 109 -11.53 -2.16 -4.66
C TYR A 109 -11.99 -3.22 -3.66
N THR A 110 -12.99 -3.98 -4.06
CA THR A 110 -13.47 -5.16 -3.34
C THR A 110 -13.74 -6.26 -4.35
N ASN A 111 -12.84 -7.21 -4.51
CA ASN A 111 -12.96 -8.43 -5.32
C ASN A 111 -11.66 -9.25 -5.27
N LEU A 112 -11.58 -10.28 -6.12
CA LEU A 112 -10.38 -11.11 -6.30
C LEU A 112 -9.31 -10.38 -7.11
N VAL A 113 -8.06 -10.51 -6.68
CA VAL A 113 -6.86 -10.04 -7.39
C VAL A 113 -5.94 -11.23 -7.66
N ASN A 114 -5.57 -11.40 -8.92
CA ASN A 114 -4.55 -12.38 -9.30
C ASN A 114 -3.15 -11.77 -9.16
N THR A 115 -2.29 -12.44 -8.44
CA THR A 115 -0.89 -12.07 -8.24
C THR A 115 0.03 -13.24 -8.60
N LYS A 116 1.31 -13.00 -8.68
CA LYS A 116 2.28 -14.10 -8.86
C LYS A 116 2.30 -15.14 -7.71
N TYR A 117 1.71 -14.79 -6.56
CA TYR A 117 1.62 -15.66 -5.38
C TYR A 117 0.25 -16.30 -5.20
N GLY A 118 -0.66 -16.14 -6.17
CA GLY A 118 -2.01 -16.68 -6.17
C GLY A 118 -3.09 -15.60 -6.11
N TRP A 119 -4.33 -16.06 -5.94
CA TRP A 119 -5.50 -15.20 -5.90
C TRP A 119 -5.85 -14.78 -4.48
N TYR A 120 -6.00 -13.47 -4.26
CA TYR A 120 -6.38 -12.90 -2.98
C TYR A 120 -7.72 -12.21 -3.07
N TYR A 121 -8.53 -12.36 -2.04
CA TYR A 121 -9.74 -11.55 -1.87
C TYR A 121 -9.41 -10.27 -1.13
N VAL A 122 -9.62 -9.17 -1.81
CA VAL A 122 -9.44 -7.81 -1.30
C VAL A 122 -10.80 -7.24 -0.94
N ARG A 123 -10.90 -6.61 0.22
CA ARG A 123 -12.05 -5.82 0.65
C ARG A 123 -11.58 -4.43 1.04
N ASN A 124 -12.15 -3.40 0.38
CA ASN A 124 -11.78 -2.02 0.63
C ASN A 124 -10.25 -1.83 0.61
N GLY A 125 -9.58 -2.30 -0.44
CA GLY A 125 -8.15 -2.10 -0.67
C GLY A 125 -7.21 -2.95 0.18
N VAL A 126 -7.71 -3.79 1.08
CA VAL A 126 -6.89 -4.66 1.96
C VAL A 126 -7.32 -6.12 1.76
N VAL A 127 -6.37 -7.05 1.76
CA VAL A 127 -6.70 -8.48 1.76
C VAL A 127 -7.44 -8.84 3.03
N ASP A 128 -8.65 -9.38 2.88
CA ASP A 128 -9.47 -9.80 4.01
C ASP A 128 -9.14 -11.25 4.40
N THR A 129 -8.14 -11.42 5.26
CA THR A 129 -7.69 -12.74 5.73
C THR A 129 -8.70 -13.48 6.61
N GLN A 130 -9.79 -12.81 7.02
CA GLN A 130 -10.87 -13.44 7.79
C GLN A 130 -12.01 -13.92 6.90
N TYR A 131 -12.02 -13.54 5.63
CA TYR A 131 -13.09 -13.93 4.72
C TYR A 131 -13.03 -15.41 4.36
N ALA A 132 -14.18 -16.07 4.49
CA ALA A 132 -14.44 -17.41 3.97
C ALA A 132 -15.80 -17.42 3.29
N GLY A 133 -15.91 -17.97 2.08
CA GLY A 133 -17.15 -18.02 1.33
C GLY A 133 -16.99 -17.87 -0.18
N LEU A 134 -18.12 -17.72 -0.88
CA LEU A 134 -18.15 -17.57 -2.33
C LEU A 134 -17.91 -16.12 -2.77
N VAL A 135 -17.14 -15.94 -3.81
CA VAL A 135 -16.89 -14.65 -4.47
C VAL A 135 -17.11 -14.80 -5.97
N LEU A 136 -17.94 -13.91 -6.54
CA LEU A 136 -18.14 -13.81 -7.98
C LEU A 136 -17.02 -12.97 -8.61
N TYR A 137 -16.34 -13.55 -9.61
CA TYR A 137 -15.33 -12.83 -10.37
C TYR A 137 -15.36 -13.26 -11.85
N ASN A 138 -15.46 -12.29 -12.76
CA ASN A 138 -15.51 -12.50 -14.21
C ASN A 138 -16.57 -13.54 -14.68
N GLY A 139 -17.68 -13.65 -13.98
CA GLY A 139 -18.78 -14.57 -14.31
C GLY A 139 -18.71 -15.93 -13.64
N ASP A 140 -17.61 -16.27 -12.99
CA ASP A 140 -17.43 -17.51 -12.24
C ASP A 140 -17.42 -17.29 -10.74
N TRP A 141 -17.86 -18.29 -9.97
CA TRP A 141 -17.86 -18.27 -8.51
C TRP A 141 -16.71 -19.10 -7.95
N TYR A 142 -15.96 -18.50 -7.05
CA TYR A 142 -14.78 -19.10 -6.41
C TYR A 142 -14.98 -19.18 -4.91
N TYR A 143 -14.54 -20.29 -4.32
CA TYR A 143 -14.51 -20.41 -2.87
C TYR A 143 -13.20 -19.85 -2.31
N VAL A 144 -13.36 -18.91 -1.40
CA VAL A 144 -12.25 -18.24 -0.70
C VAL A 144 -12.20 -18.77 0.73
N GLN A 145 -11.00 -19.03 1.21
CA GLN A 145 -10.72 -19.37 2.61
C GLN A 145 -9.51 -18.55 3.08
N ASN A 146 -9.64 -17.87 4.22
CA ASN A 146 -8.57 -17.02 4.77
C ASN A 146 -8.04 -15.99 3.77
N GLY A 147 -8.95 -15.39 3.00
CA GLY A 147 -8.64 -14.36 2.01
C GLY A 147 -7.94 -14.84 0.74
N LYS A 148 -7.87 -16.15 0.49
CA LYS A 148 -7.32 -16.75 -0.75
C LYS A 148 -8.30 -17.71 -1.37
N ILE A 149 -8.25 -17.88 -2.71
CA ILE A 149 -9.00 -18.97 -3.34
C ILE A 149 -8.42 -20.30 -2.83
N ASP A 150 -9.29 -21.15 -2.29
CA ASP A 150 -8.94 -22.51 -1.89
C ASP A 150 -9.30 -23.51 -3.00
N TRP A 151 -8.33 -23.78 -3.86
CA TRP A 151 -8.45 -24.73 -4.95
C TRP A 151 -8.61 -26.20 -4.52
N THR A 152 -8.44 -26.48 -3.23
CA THR A 152 -8.57 -27.83 -2.68
C THR A 152 -9.94 -28.09 -2.06
N PHE A 153 -10.74 -27.03 -1.86
CA PHE A 153 -12.04 -27.15 -1.24
C PHE A 153 -13.04 -27.90 -2.13
N ASN A 154 -13.63 -28.94 -1.55
CA ASN A 154 -14.71 -29.75 -2.12
C ASN A 154 -15.78 -29.94 -1.05
N GLY A 155 -16.97 -29.38 -1.25
CA GLY A 155 -18.02 -29.48 -0.24
C GLY A 155 -19.08 -28.41 -0.33
N TRP A 156 -19.98 -28.42 0.63
CA TRP A 156 -21.07 -27.45 0.75
C TRP A 156 -20.58 -26.20 1.46
N THR A 157 -21.00 -25.04 0.94
CA THR A 157 -20.84 -23.72 1.57
C THR A 157 -22.15 -22.96 1.51
N GLU A 158 -22.29 -21.94 2.33
CA GLU A 158 -23.46 -21.06 2.35
C GLU A 158 -23.14 -19.70 1.71
N TYR A 159 -24.09 -19.16 0.95
CA TYR A 159 -24.01 -17.81 0.40
C TYR A 159 -25.44 -17.24 0.30
N ASN A 160 -25.65 -16.06 0.89
CA ASN A 160 -26.97 -15.38 0.92
C ASN A 160 -28.13 -16.27 1.38
N GLY A 161 -27.89 -17.14 2.39
CA GLY A 161 -28.92 -18.01 2.96
C GLY A 161 -29.23 -19.28 2.16
N SER A 162 -28.52 -19.51 1.04
CA SER A 162 -28.64 -20.73 0.23
C SER A 162 -27.35 -21.55 0.31
N ARG A 163 -27.47 -22.86 0.14
CA ARG A 163 -26.33 -23.78 0.14
C ARG A 163 -25.89 -24.09 -1.28
N TYR A 164 -24.58 -24.10 -1.50
CA TYR A 164 -23.97 -24.37 -2.79
C TYR A 164 -22.85 -25.39 -2.66
N TYR A 165 -22.75 -26.29 -3.64
CA TYR A 165 -21.65 -27.24 -3.68
C TYR A 165 -20.48 -26.73 -4.50
N VAL A 166 -19.28 -26.82 -3.95
CA VAL A 166 -18.02 -26.39 -4.57
C VAL A 166 -17.19 -27.63 -4.90
N THR A 167 -16.52 -27.61 -6.03
CA THR A 167 -15.56 -28.63 -6.46
C THR A 167 -14.27 -27.95 -6.89
N ASN A 168 -13.15 -28.32 -6.26
CA ASN A 168 -11.83 -27.78 -6.55
C ASN A 168 -11.83 -26.23 -6.56
N GLY A 169 -12.47 -25.64 -5.56
CA GLY A 169 -12.58 -24.19 -5.40
C GLY A 169 -13.56 -23.47 -6.32
N TYR A 170 -14.20 -24.17 -7.26
CA TYR A 170 -15.24 -23.61 -8.15
C TYR A 170 -16.64 -24.02 -7.73
N LEU A 171 -17.61 -23.11 -7.89
CA LEU A 171 -19.01 -23.46 -7.73
C LEU A 171 -19.43 -24.51 -8.78
N ASN A 172 -19.92 -25.64 -8.30
CA ASN A 172 -20.36 -26.74 -9.17
C ASN A 172 -21.89 -26.69 -9.37
N TRP A 173 -22.33 -26.09 -10.46
CA TRP A 173 -23.76 -25.98 -10.79
C TRP A 173 -24.47 -27.31 -11.01
N ASN A 174 -23.75 -28.36 -11.34
CA ASN A 174 -24.34 -29.70 -11.60
C ASN A 174 -24.63 -30.47 -10.32
N ASN A 175 -24.13 -30.07 -9.18
CA ASN A 175 -24.26 -30.76 -7.90
C ASN A 175 -24.89 -29.87 -6.82
N GLN A 176 -25.86 -29.05 -7.22
CA GLN A 176 -26.60 -28.22 -6.26
C GLN A 176 -27.71 -29.03 -5.59
N PRO A 177 -28.18 -28.67 -4.38
CA PRO A 177 -29.35 -29.31 -3.75
C PRO A 177 -30.56 -29.18 -4.68
N ALA A 178 -31.38 -30.23 -4.74
CA ALA A 178 -32.72 -30.11 -5.32
C ALA A 178 -33.51 -29.07 -4.52
N GLU A 179 -34.23 -28.20 -5.22
CA GLU A 179 -35.15 -27.22 -4.60
C GLU A 179 -36.24 -27.92 -3.81
#